data_b8918da868b8f659994f9fd486d3b7bb
#
_entry.id   b8918da868b8f659994f9fd486d3b7bb
#
_cell.length_a   1.000
_cell.length_b   1.000
_cell.length_c   1.000
_cell.angle_alpha   90.00
_cell.angle_beta   90.00
_cell.angle_gamma   90.00
#
_symmetry.space_group_name_H-M   'P 1'
#
loop_
_entity.id
_entity.type
_entity.pdbx_description
1 polymer ?
#
loop_
_entity_poly.entity_id
_entity_poly.type
_entity_poly.pdbx_seq_one_letter_code
_entity_poly.pdbx_strand_id
1 'polypeptide(L)'
;LMTYFTFIFTFCYKPFLSDLANAKGLYFKENPNRFARQDKIDYYMTSSRYLYSSRLSLLIEKLDMLPDIKARIEKYFDEFVIDEIQDMAGRDFNFLEQLMDMNLNMLFVGDFYQHTYDTSRDGNVNHGLFDDISRYEKRFSNKGFIVDKTTLQKSWRCGEKICQFVRKNLGIEIYSNIQDSNSNIE
;
A
#
# COMPACT_ATOMS: atom_id res chain seq x y z
N LEU A 1 12.86 6.84 5.88
CA LEU A 1 11.45 6.48 6.10
C LEU A 1 10.56 7.59 5.55
N MET A 2 9.52 7.23 4.79
CA MET A 2 8.56 8.20 4.24
C MET A 2 7.19 7.53 4.07
N THR A 3 6.12 8.33 4.00
CA THR A 3 4.79 7.79 3.70
C THR A 3 4.68 7.38 2.23
N TYR A 4 3.76 6.46 1.90
CA TYR A 4 3.48 6.06 0.52
C TYR A 4 3.24 7.28 -0.40
N PHE A 5 2.40 8.22 0.02
CA PHE A 5 2.10 9.39 -0.80
C PHE A 5 3.30 10.33 -0.97
N THR A 6 4.17 10.43 0.02
CA THR A 6 5.45 11.15 -0.13
C THR A 6 6.34 10.43 -1.14
N PHE A 7 6.46 9.11 -1.05
CA PHE A 7 7.25 8.30 -1.96
C PHE A 7 6.77 8.48 -3.42
N ILE A 8 5.50 8.20 -3.69
CA ILE A 8 4.98 8.24 -5.06
C ILE A 8 5.06 9.65 -5.66
N PHE A 9 4.82 10.70 -4.87
CA PHE A 9 4.86 12.07 -5.36
C PHE A 9 6.29 12.59 -5.53
N THR A 10 7.15 12.46 -4.52
CA THR A 10 8.47 13.10 -4.53
C THR A 10 9.53 12.25 -5.20
N PHE A 11 9.43 10.93 -5.14
CA PHE A 11 10.42 10.03 -5.69
C PHE A 11 10.04 9.47 -7.07
N CYS A 12 8.75 9.15 -7.29
CA CYS A 12 8.30 8.58 -8.55
C CYS A 12 7.77 9.62 -9.54
N TYR A 13 6.99 10.61 -9.08
CA TYR A 13 6.39 11.61 -9.97
C TYR A 13 7.33 12.78 -10.30
N LYS A 14 7.80 13.50 -9.27
CA LYS A 14 8.56 14.74 -9.47
C LYS A 14 9.77 14.61 -10.39
N PRO A 15 10.61 13.59 -10.29
CA PRO A 15 11.82 13.51 -11.11
C PRO A 15 11.56 13.35 -12.60
N PHE A 16 10.38 12.86 -12.98
CA PHE A 16 10.07 12.50 -14.35
C PHE A 16 8.95 13.34 -14.97
N LEU A 17 8.01 13.79 -14.15
CA LEU A 17 6.74 14.35 -14.62
C LEU A 17 6.47 15.78 -14.13
N SER A 18 7.39 16.38 -13.36
CA SER A 18 7.20 17.75 -12.84
C SER A 18 6.98 18.76 -13.95
N ASP A 19 7.71 18.64 -15.06
CA ASP A 19 7.66 19.58 -16.17
C ASP A 19 6.38 19.43 -17.02
N LEU A 20 5.81 18.22 -17.06
CA LEU A 20 4.60 17.92 -17.82
C LEU A 20 3.35 18.59 -17.25
N ALA A 21 3.20 18.58 -15.92
CA ALA A 21 1.99 19.07 -15.27
C ALA A 21 2.25 20.18 -14.25
N ASN A 22 3.50 20.37 -13.86
CA ASN A 22 3.94 21.38 -12.87
C ASN A 22 3.02 21.41 -11.64
N ALA A 23 2.75 20.22 -11.06
CA ALA A 23 1.86 20.07 -9.94
C ALA A 23 2.48 20.63 -8.65
N LYS A 24 1.68 21.31 -7.85
CA LYS A 24 2.09 21.93 -6.59
C LYS A 24 2.18 20.91 -5.44
N GLY A 25 1.43 19.81 -5.53
CA GLY A 25 1.33 18.79 -4.48
C GLY A 25 0.19 17.82 -4.73
N LEU A 26 -0.21 17.12 -3.67
CA LEU A 26 -1.30 16.15 -3.69
C LEU A 26 -2.60 16.74 -3.12
N TYR A 27 -3.72 16.24 -3.65
CA TYR A 27 -5.07 16.51 -3.17
C TYR A 27 -5.73 15.20 -2.78
N PHE A 28 -6.11 15.07 -1.51
CA PHE A 28 -6.58 13.83 -0.90
C PHE A 28 -8.09 13.62 -0.98
N LYS A 29 -8.83 14.56 -1.58
CA LYS A 29 -10.26 14.36 -1.84
C LYS A 29 -10.48 13.81 -3.25
N GLU A 30 -11.61 13.16 -3.45
CA GLU A 30 -12.00 12.67 -4.76
C GLU A 30 -12.23 13.80 -5.77
N ASN A 31 -12.07 13.46 -7.05
CA ASN A 31 -12.42 14.39 -8.12
C ASN A 31 -13.95 14.63 -8.11
N PRO A 32 -14.41 15.87 -7.95
CA PRO A 32 -15.85 16.19 -7.95
C PRO A 32 -16.50 15.89 -9.30
N ASN A 33 -15.75 15.93 -10.40
CA ASN A 33 -16.23 15.57 -11.72
C ASN A 33 -16.16 14.05 -11.93
N ARG A 34 -17.27 13.35 -11.67
CA ARG A 34 -17.39 11.91 -11.89
C ARG A 34 -17.33 11.49 -13.36
N PHE A 35 -17.54 12.44 -14.28
CA PHE A 35 -17.50 12.23 -15.73
C PHE A 35 -16.16 12.67 -16.36
N ALA A 36 -15.18 13.06 -15.55
CA ALA A 36 -13.86 13.39 -16.05
C ALA A 36 -13.28 12.21 -16.84
N ARG A 37 -12.71 12.52 -18.01
CA ARG A 37 -12.16 11.49 -18.91
C ARG A 37 -10.70 11.25 -18.61
N GLN A 38 -10.29 9.99 -18.63
CA GLN A 38 -8.91 9.58 -18.35
C GLN A 38 -7.87 10.09 -19.39
N ASP A 39 -8.29 10.58 -20.53
CA ASP A 39 -7.41 11.20 -21.52
C ASP A 39 -7.21 12.71 -21.30
N LYS A 40 -7.84 13.29 -20.27
CA LYS A 40 -7.76 14.70 -19.92
C LYS A 40 -7.05 14.92 -18.60
N ILE A 41 -6.33 16.04 -18.50
CA ILE A 41 -5.56 16.38 -17.30
C ILE A 41 -6.44 16.64 -16.07
N ASP A 42 -7.65 17.14 -16.25
CA ASP A 42 -8.62 17.39 -15.19
C ASP A 42 -9.10 16.09 -14.49
N TYR A 43 -8.89 14.94 -15.11
CA TYR A 43 -9.06 13.65 -14.45
C TYR A 43 -8.04 13.44 -13.32
N TYR A 44 -6.80 13.87 -13.52
CA TYR A 44 -5.68 13.64 -12.61
C TYR A 44 -5.38 14.82 -11.69
N MET A 45 -5.80 16.03 -12.05
CA MET A 45 -5.35 17.24 -11.39
C MET A 45 -6.48 18.27 -11.22
N THR A 46 -6.48 18.97 -10.09
CA THR A 46 -7.38 20.09 -9.83
C THR A 46 -7.00 21.31 -10.69
N SER A 47 -7.95 22.26 -10.87
CA SER A 47 -7.66 23.56 -11.51
C SER A 47 -6.56 24.36 -10.79
N SER A 48 -6.37 24.15 -9.49
CA SER A 48 -5.32 24.76 -8.68
C SER A 48 -3.98 24.03 -8.77
N ARG A 49 -3.86 23.01 -9.64
CA ARG A 49 -2.65 22.23 -9.94
C ARG A 49 -2.20 21.33 -8.78
N TYR A 50 -3.14 20.66 -8.10
CA TYR A 50 -2.87 19.58 -7.18
C TYR A 50 -3.33 18.26 -7.81
N LEU A 51 -2.49 17.23 -7.77
CA LEU A 51 -2.81 15.89 -8.27
C LEU A 51 -3.71 15.16 -7.28
N TYR A 52 -4.74 14.51 -7.79
CA TYR A 52 -5.54 13.59 -6.97
C TYR A 52 -4.68 12.39 -6.55
N SER A 53 -4.50 12.21 -5.25
CA SER A 53 -3.63 11.17 -4.68
C SER A 53 -4.01 9.77 -5.16
N SER A 54 -5.31 9.47 -5.22
CA SER A 54 -5.84 8.17 -5.67
C SER A 54 -5.64 7.87 -7.16
N ARG A 55 -5.16 8.85 -7.95
CA ARG A 55 -4.98 8.71 -9.40
C ARG A 55 -3.54 8.84 -9.87
N LEU A 56 -2.62 9.02 -8.92
CA LEU A 56 -1.22 9.26 -9.26
C LEU A 56 -0.54 8.00 -9.80
N SER A 57 -0.80 6.83 -9.22
CA SER A 57 -0.32 5.54 -9.74
C SER A 57 -0.80 5.28 -11.16
N LEU A 58 -2.08 5.55 -11.44
CA LEU A 58 -2.62 5.44 -12.79
C LEU A 58 -1.97 6.42 -13.79
N LEU A 59 -1.66 7.64 -13.37
CA LEU A 59 -0.97 8.62 -14.22
C LEU A 59 0.41 8.12 -14.60
N ILE A 60 1.17 7.61 -13.62
CA ILE A 60 2.51 7.04 -13.82
C ILE A 60 2.45 5.85 -14.80
N GLU A 61 1.48 4.96 -14.62
CA GLU A 61 1.25 3.81 -15.51
C GLU A 61 0.95 4.25 -16.95
N LYS A 62 0.02 5.20 -17.12
CA LYS A 62 -0.37 5.70 -18.44
C LYS A 62 0.74 6.41 -19.21
N LEU A 63 1.67 7.01 -18.51
CA LEU A 63 2.81 7.70 -19.10
C LEU A 63 4.02 6.79 -19.27
N ASP A 64 3.84 5.48 -19.01
CA ASP A 64 4.88 4.44 -19.14
C ASP A 64 6.18 4.76 -18.40
N MET A 65 6.08 5.40 -17.22
CA MET A 65 7.24 5.85 -16.44
C MET A 65 7.79 4.77 -15.50
N LEU A 66 7.19 3.60 -15.49
CA LEU A 66 7.54 2.54 -14.57
C LEU A 66 8.98 2.02 -14.74
N PRO A 67 9.49 1.80 -15.96
CA PRO A 67 10.88 1.38 -16.15
C PRO A 67 11.88 2.37 -15.56
N ASP A 68 11.68 3.67 -15.77
CA ASP A 68 12.57 4.71 -15.26
C ASP A 68 12.50 4.83 -13.73
N ILE A 69 11.29 4.66 -13.16
CA ILE A 69 11.09 4.64 -11.71
C ILE A 69 11.82 3.46 -11.08
N LYS A 70 11.69 2.25 -11.63
CA LYS A 70 12.40 1.06 -11.17
C LYS A 70 13.91 1.26 -11.23
N ALA A 71 14.43 1.68 -12.37
CA ALA A 71 15.86 1.95 -12.54
C ALA A 71 16.37 3.00 -11.54
N ARG A 72 15.54 4.01 -11.23
CA ARG A 72 15.89 5.01 -10.21
C ARG A 72 15.92 4.41 -8.80
N ILE A 73 14.95 3.59 -8.43
CA ILE A 73 14.90 2.95 -7.11
C ILE A 73 16.11 2.02 -6.96
N GLU A 74 16.37 1.15 -7.91
CA GLU A 74 17.51 0.22 -7.92
C GLU A 74 18.87 0.93 -7.89
N LYS A 75 18.96 2.13 -8.46
CA LYS A 75 20.19 2.93 -8.44
C LYS A 75 20.51 3.52 -7.07
N TYR A 76 19.49 3.86 -6.27
CA TYR A 76 19.70 4.66 -5.05
C TYR A 76 19.46 3.88 -3.75
N PHE A 77 18.90 2.67 -3.82
CA PHE A 77 18.56 1.86 -2.66
C PHE A 77 19.02 0.42 -2.83
N ASP A 78 19.45 -0.19 -1.73
CA ASP A 78 19.81 -1.60 -1.64
C ASP A 78 18.63 -2.44 -1.16
N GLU A 79 17.69 -1.82 -0.47
CA GLU A 79 16.50 -2.48 0.12
C GLU A 79 15.24 -1.63 -0.10
N PHE A 80 14.12 -2.31 -0.31
CA PHE A 80 12.80 -1.70 -0.41
C PHE A 80 11.86 -2.32 0.62
N VAL A 81 11.56 -1.55 1.67
CA VAL A 81 10.76 -2.02 2.80
C VAL A 81 9.44 -1.27 2.85
N ILE A 82 8.34 -1.99 2.99
CA ILE A 82 7.00 -1.41 3.19
C ILE A 82 6.42 -1.95 4.47
N ASP A 83 6.00 -1.05 5.35
CA ASP A 83 5.18 -1.33 6.53
C ASP A 83 3.71 -1.02 6.22
N GLU A 84 2.80 -1.69 6.92
CA GLU A 84 1.35 -1.59 6.73
C GLU A 84 0.91 -1.88 5.28
N ILE A 85 1.46 -2.95 4.70
CA ILE A 85 1.22 -3.31 3.29
C ILE A 85 -0.27 -3.53 2.98
N GLN A 86 -1.10 -3.87 3.98
CA GLN A 86 -2.54 -4.05 3.83
C GLN A 86 -3.30 -2.76 3.50
N ASP A 87 -2.68 -1.57 3.68
CA ASP A 87 -3.30 -0.30 3.28
C ASP A 87 -3.21 -0.03 1.78
N MET A 88 -2.34 -0.77 1.07
CA MET A 88 -2.18 -0.66 -0.37
C MET A 88 -3.37 -1.30 -1.08
N ALA A 89 -4.20 -0.49 -1.72
CA ALA A 89 -5.44 -0.93 -2.35
C ALA A 89 -5.60 -0.40 -3.78
N GLY A 90 -6.58 -0.90 -4.50
CA GLY A 90 -6.96 -0.42 -5.82
C GLY A 90 -5.78 -0.41 -6.81
N ARG A 91 -5.59 0.71 -7.50
CA ARG A 91 -4.50 0.90 -8.45
C ARG A 91 -3.13 1.03 -7.80
N ASP A 92 -3.09 1.49 -6.55
CA ASP A 92 -1.83 1.58 -5.82
C ASP A 92 -1.26 0.20 -5.52
N PHE A 93 -2.12 -0.80 -5.31
CA PHE A 93 -1.68 -2.20 -5.21
C PHE A 93 -1.13 -2.72 -6.55
N ASN A 94 -1.75 -2.39 -7.69
CA ASN A 94 -1.21 -2.76 -9.00
C ASN A 94 0.15 -2.10 -9.25
N PHE A 95 0.29 -0.83 -8.88
CA PHE A 95 1.59 -0.14 -8.96
C PHE A 95 2.65 -0.84 -8.11
N LEU A 96 2.31 -1.21 -6.87
CA LEU A 96 3.19 -2.00 -6.01
C LEU A 96 3.59 -3.32 -6.65
N GLU A 97 2.62 -4.09 -7.21
CA GLU A 97 2.94 -5.37 -7.87
C GLU A 97 3.93 -5.22 -9.03
N GLN A 98 3.88 -4.10 -9.72
CA GLN A 98 4.85 -3.83 -10.77
C GLN A 98 6.23 -3.48 -10.19
N LEU A 99 6.31 -2.84 -9.01
CA LEU A 99 7.58 -2.62 -8.31
C LEU A 99 8.18 -3.91 -7.75
N MET A 100 7.38 -4.93 -7.46
CA MET A 100 7.86 -6.23 -6.96
C MET A 100 8.81 -6.96 -7.93
N ASP A 101 8.85 -6.56 -9.19
CA ASP A 101 9.75 -7.15 -10.19
C ASP A 101 11.16 -6.48 -10.20
N MET A 102 11.44 -5.54 -9.29
CA MET A 102 12.77 -4.91 -9.17
C MET A 102 13.80 -5.89 -8.62
N ASN A 103 15.05 -5.70 -9.03
CA ASN A 103 16.19 -6.48 -8.54
C ASN A 103 16.74 -5.89 -7.22
N LEU A 104 15.94 -5.94 -6.17
CA LEU A 104 16.28 -5.45 -4.83
C LEU A 104 15.87 -6.45 -3.75
N ASN A 105 16.49 -6.34 -2.58
CA ASN A 105 15.97 -6.99 -1.38
C ASN A 105 14.67 -6.29 -0.97
N MET A 106 13.58 -7.05 -0.85
CA MET A 106 12.29 -6.50 -0.50
C MET A 106 11.72 -7.16 0.76
N LEU A 107 11.20 -6.34 1.65
CA LEU A 107 10.50 -6.79 2.85
C LEU A 107 9.18 -6.03 2.99
N PHE A 108 8.07 -6.76 3.01
CA PHE A 108 6.75 -6.19 3.25
C PHE A 108 6.19 -6.72 4.56
N VAL A 109 5.73 -5.83 5.40
CA VAL A 109 5.17 -6.15 6.72
C VAL A 109 3.75 -5.57 6.79
N GLY A 110 2.84 -6.30 7.40
CA GLY A 110 1.47 -5.84 7.60
C GLY A 110 0.59 -6.88 8.28
N ASP A 111 -0.61 -6.47 8.61
CA ASP A 111 -1.64 -7.32 9.18
C ASP A 111 -2.90 -7.25 8.32
N PHE A 112 -3.21 -8.34 7.62
CA PHE A 112 -4.38 -8.44 6.74
C PHE A 112 -5.69 -8.06 7.45
N TYR A 113 -5.82 -8.44 8.72
CA TYR A 113 -7.04 -8.21 9.50
C TYR A 113 -7.18 -6.77 10.00
N GLN A 114 -6.12 -5.96 9.90
CA GLN A 114 -6.15 -4.53 10.23
C GLN A 114 -6.40 -3.64 9.02
N HIS A 115 -6.76 -4.20 7.87
CA HIS A 115 -7.15 -3.40 6.72
C HIS A 115 -8.40 -2.58 7.03
N THR A 116 -8.23 -1.27 7.16
CA THR A 116 -9.31 -0.30 7.45
C THR A 116 -9.29 0.90 6.51
N TYR A 117 -8.24 1.03 5.71
CA TYR A 117 -8.02 2.18 4.85
C TYR A 117 -7.54 1.74 3.47
N ASP A 118 -8.11 2.34 2.43
CA ASP A 118 -7.67 2.16 1.04
C ASP A 118 -6.85 3.38 0.60
N THR A 119 -5.61 3.18 0.16
CA THR A 119 -4.79 4.23 -0.45
C THR A 119 -5.40 4.75 -1.75
N SER A 120 -6.06 3.87 -2.51
CA SER A 120 -6.77 4.22 -3.72
C SER A 120 -8.15 3.56 -3.77
N ARG A 121 -9.18 4.36 -4.05
CA ARG A 121 -10.57 3.93 -4.27
C ARG A 121 -11.02 4.19 -5.71
N ASP A 122 -10.10 4.19 -6.67
CA ASP A 122 -10.40 4.51 -8.07
C ASP A 122 -11.04 3.31 -8.79
N GLY A 123 -12.36 3.31 -8.86
CA GLY A 123 -13.17 2.31 -9.54
C GLY A 123 -13.24 0.95 -8.83
N ASN A 124 -13.48 -0.11 -9.60
CA ASN A 124 -13.62 -1.49 -9.08
C ASN A 124 -12.30 -2.28 -9.12
N VAL A 125 -11.17 -1.60 -9.30
CA VAL A 125 -9.85 -2.25 -9.39
C VAL A 125 -9.51 -2.88 -8.04
N ASN A 126 -9.23 -4.17 -8.03
CA ASN A 126 -8.92 -4.94 -6.82
C ASN A 126 -10.01 -4.91 -5.73
N HIS A 127 -11.28 -4.67 -6.10
CA HIS A 127 -12.39 -4.54 -5.15
C HIS A 127 -12.49 -5.72 -4.16
N GLY A 128 -12.21 -6.94 -4.57
CA GLY A 128 -12.23 -8.14 -3.71
C GLY A 128 -10.86 -8.54 -3.15
N LEU A 129 -9.88 -7.64 -3.11
CA LEU A 129 -8.51 -7.97 -2.69
C LEU A 129 -8.45 -8.46 -1.23
N PHE A 130 -9.29 -7.89 -0.37
CA PHE A 130 -9.33 -8.16 1.06
C PHE A 130 -10.47 -9.09 1.49
N ASP A 131 -11.20 -9.68 0.55
CA ASP A 131 -12.28 -10.64 0.85
C ASP A 131 -11.74 -12.00 1.28
N ASP A 132 -10.53 -12.36 0.85
CA ASP A 132 -9.92 -13.67 1.06
C ASP A 132 -8.41 -13.53 1.24
N ILE A 133 -7.93 -13.87 2.45
CA ILE A 133 -6.50 -13.82 2.80
C ILE A 133 -5.64 -14.70 1.88
N SER A 134 -6.14 -15.88 1.46
CA SER A 134 -5.38 -16.78 0.60
C SER A 134 -5.19 -16.19 -0.80
N ARG A 135 -6.17 -15.46 -1.30
CA ARG A 135 -6.06 -14.72 -2.58
C ARG A 135 -5.09 -13.57 -2.46
N TYR A 136 -5.14 -12.84 -1.35
CA TYR A 136 -4.21 -11.76 -1.06
C TYR A 136 -2.76 -12.27 -1.01
N GLU A 137 -2.48 -13.29 -0.21
CA GLU A 137 -1.16 -13.93 -0.09
C GLU A 137 -0.64 -14.45 -1.43
N LYS A 138 -1.52 -15.01 -2.25
CA LYS A 138 -1.17 -15.54 -3.57
C LYS A 138 -0.62 -14.47 -4.52
N ARG A 139 -1.03 -13.20 -4.37
CA ARG A 139 -0.49 -12.08 -5.18
C ARG A 139 1.01 -11.93 -4.95
N PHE A 140 1.46 -12.06 -3.70
CA PHE A 140 2.89 -11.99 -3.34
C PHE A 140 3.64 -13.26 -3.76
N SER A 141 3.08 -14.43 -3.49
CA SER A 141 3.72 -15.70 -3.86
C SER A 141 3.90 -15.83 -5.38
N ASN A 142 2.97 -15.33 -6.18
CA ASN A 142 3.09 -15.31 -7.64
C ASN A 142 4.23 -14.40 -8.14
N LYS A 143 4.68 -13.45 -7.31
CA LYS A 143 5.82 -12.58 -7.56
C LYS A 143 7.13 -13.11 -6.93
N GLY A 144 7.11 -14.33 -6.40
CA GLY A 144 8.30 -14.98 -5.81
C GLY A 144 8.56 -14.65 -4.35
N PHE A 145 7.66 -13.94 -3.67
CA PHE A 145 7.80 -13.65 -2.24
C PHE A 145 7.48 -14.88 -1.39
N ILE A 146 8.22 -15.02 -0.30
CA ILE A 146 7.92 -15.98 0.76
C ILE A 146 7.00 -15.28 1.76
N VAL A 147 5.79 -15.83 1.94
CA VAL A 147 4.82 -15.31 2.89
C VAL A 147 5.02 -16.00 4.24
N ASP A 148 5.57 -15.29 5.22
CA ASP A 148 5.74 -15.76 6.60
C ASP A 148 4.58 -15.27 7.48
N LYS A 149 3.86 -16.23 8.07
CA LYS A 149 2.72 -15.97 8.98
C LYS A 149 3.05 -16.34 10.43
N THR A 150 4.27 -16.70 10.73
CA THR A 150 4.66 -17.27 12.02
C THR A 150 5.56 -16.36 12.85
N THR A 151 6.47 -15.64 12.22
CA THR A 151 7.48 -14.84 12.94
C THR A 151 6.84 -13.72 13.77
N LEU A 152 5.76 -13.09 13.28
CA LEU A 152 5.10 -11.95 13.94
C LEU A 152 3.82 -12.33 14.72
N GLN A 153 3.62 -13.59 15.07
CA GLN A 153 2.45 -14.02 15.85
C GLN A 153 2.46 -13.57 17.32
N LYS A 154 3.57 -13.05 17.84
CA LYS A 154 3.68 -12.63 19.24
C LYS A 154 3.36 -11.15 19.42
N SER A 155 2.32 -10.87 20.21
CA SER A 155 1.95 -9.51 20.60
C SER A 155 2.72 -9.02 21.80
N TRP A 156 3.32 -7.84 21.69
CA TRP A 156 3.91 -7.09 22.79
C TRP A 156 2.93 -6.10 23.44
N ARG A 157 1.73 -5.98 22.88
CA ARG A 157 0.68 -5.04 23.34
C ARG A 157 -0.42 -5.76 24.11
N CYS A 158 -0.72 -7.01 23.76
CA CYS A 158 -1.87 -7.74 24.29
C CYS A 158 -1.43 -8.83 25.27
N GLY A 159 -2.04 -8.87 26.43
CA GLY A 159 -1.88 -9.95 27.40
C GLY A 159 -2.53 -11.25 26.92
N GLU A 160 -2.18 -12.39 27.56
CA GLU A 160 -2.59 -13.73 27.11
C GLU A 160 -4.13 -13.91 27.08
N LYS A 161 -4.88 -13.31 28.01
CA LYS A 161 -6.36 -13.37 28.00
C LYS A 161 -6.96 -12.76 26.73
N ILE A 162 -6.42 -11.63 26.28
CA ILE A 162 -6.87 -10.98 25.03
C ILE A 162 -6.47 -11.84 23.83
N CYS A 163 -5.26 -12.35 23.80
CA CYS A 163 -4.80 -13.23 22.72
C CYS A 163 -5.66 -14.50 22.62
N GLN A 164 -6.01 -15.12 23.76
CA GLN A 164 -6.92 -16.28 23.82
C GLN A 164 -8.32 -15.93 23.28
N PHE A 165 -8.85 -14.77 23.65
CA PHE A 165 -10.14 -14.30 23.14
C PHE A 165 -10.13 -14.16 21.62
N VAL A 166 -9.07 -13.54 21.07
CA VAL A 166 -8.90 -13.35 19.62
C VAL A 166 -8.79 -14.69 18.90
N ARG A 167 -7.95 -15.62 19.38
CA ARG A 167 -7.85 -16.97 18.80
C ARG A 167 -9.18 -17.70 18.80
N LYS A 168 -9.87 -17.70 19.95
CA LYS A 168 -11.12 -18.45 20.13
C LYS A 168 -12.27 -17.90 19.29
N ASN A 169 -12.40 -16.58 19.19
CA ASN A 169 -13.59 -15.94 18.59
C ASN A 169 -13.36 -15.50 17.15
N LEU A 170 -12.14 -15.18 16.76
CA LEU A 170 -11.80 -14.67 15.43
C LEU A 170 -10.96 -15.66 14.61
N GLY A 171 -10.45 -16.73 15.22
CA GLY A 171 -9.60 -17.71 14.52
C GLY A 171 -8.24 -17.15 14.07
N ILE A 172 -7.78 -16.05 14.67
CA ILE A 172 -6.51 -15.41 14.35
C ILE A 172 -5.44 -15.94 15.31
N GLU A 173 -4.38 -16.53 14.77
CA GLU A 173 -3.27 -17.07 15.56
C GLU A 173 -2.38 -15.94 16.10
N ILE A 174 -2.58 -15.55 17.35
CA ILE A 174 -1.82 -14.53 18.06
C ILE A 174 -1.52 -14.99 19.49
N TYR A 175 -0.31 -14.75 19.96
CA TYR A 175 0.17 -15.16 21.29
C TYR A 175 0.74 -13.95 22.03
N SER A 176 0.62 -13.95 23.37
CA SER A 176 1.22 -12.89 24.18
C SER A 176 2.72 -13.11 24.32
N ASN A 177 3.49 -12.04 24.19
CA ASN A 177 4.90 -12.00 24.63
C ASN A 177 5.05 -11.32 26.00
N ILE A 178 3.95 -10.89 26.61
CA ILE A 178 3.93 -10.26 27.92
C ILE A 178 3.77 -11.38 28.95
N GLN A 179 4.78 -11.56 29.82
CA GLN A 179 4.65 -12.41 31.01
C GLN A 179 3.70 -11.72 31.99
N ASP A 180 2.65 -12.42 32.33
CA ASP A 180 1.49 -11.94 33.09
C ASP A 180 1.73 -10.85 34.13
N SER A 181 1.00 -9.76 33.96
CA SER A 181 0.50 -8.99 35.08
C SER A 181 -0.93 -8.54 34.76
N ASN A 182 -1.91 -9.19 35.39
CA ASN A 182 -3.29 -8.73 35.62
C ASN A 182 -3.92 -7.76 34.58
N SER A 183 -4.06 -8.16 33.34
CA SER A 183 -4.98 -7.48 32.43
C SER A 183 -6.36 -8.12 32.55
N ASN A 184 -7.20 -7.58 33.42
CA ASN A 184 -8.62 -7.89 33.45
C ASN A 184 -9.27 -7.25 32.22
N ILE A 185 -10.00 -8.06 31.47
CA ILE A 185 -11.02 -7.55 30.53
C ILE A 185 -12.24 -7.25 31.43
N GLU A 186 -12.55 -5.98 31.65
CA GLU A 186 -13.83 -5.54 32.20
C GLU A 186 -14.88 -5.55 31.09
#